data_32f8e4f0678c2102d1cf76288c3ac387
#
_entry.id   32f8e4f0678c2102d1cf76288c3ac387
#
_cell.length_a   1.000
_cell.length_b   1.000
_cell.length_c   1.000
_cell.angle_alpha   90.00
_cell.angle_beta   90.00
_cell.angle_gamma   90.00
#
_symmetry.space_group_name_H-M   'P 1'
#
loop_
_entity.id
_entity.type
_entity.pdbx_description
1 polymer ?
#
loop_
_entity_poly.entity_id
_entity_poly.type
_entity_poly.pdbx_seq_one_letter_code
_entity_poly.pdbx_strand_id
1 'polypeptide(L)'
;MQADFWHERWRKGEIGFHMPRPHAALDDHWHKLALPAGSRVFVPLAGKSLDLLRLAALGHAVVGIELSAIAVQEFAAEHPAASGIDLRCGDFFELSAAALAPIAAVFDRAALVALPPAMRAAYAAKMAELEAPGTQTLLLTMEYAQHEMRGPPHAVLPDEVQALYAATHHIEELGGYHALEDFPRMAARGVSALAERVYRLRRR
;
A
#
# COMPACT_ATOMS: atom_id res chain seq x y z
N MET A 1 -12.56 5.58 6.73
CA MET A 1 -13.20 6.11 5.51
C MET A 1 -14.37 5.21 5.21
N GLN A 2 -15.51 5.75 4.82
CA GLN A 2 -16.66 4.92 4.56
C GLN A 2 -16.43 4.12 3.27
N ALA A 3 -16.74 2.84 3.28
CA ALA A 3 -16.62 1.94 2.12
C ALA A 3 -17.28 2.54 0.86
N ASP A 4 -18.44 3.18 1.04
CA ASP A 4 -19.21 3.85 -0.02
C ASP A 4 -18.39 4.86 -0.83
N PHE A 5 -17.46 5.59 -0.19
CA PHE A 5 -16.60 6.55 -0.87
C PHE A 5 -15.74 5.87 -1.95
N TRP A 6 -15.11 4.72 -1.61
CA TRP A 6 -14.27 4.00 -2.56
C TRP A 6 -15.09 3.28 -3.63
N HIS A 7 -16.22 2.67 -3.27
CA HIS A 7 -17.13 2.08 -4.24
C HIS A 7 -17.61 3.10 -5.27
N GLU A 8 -17.91 4.33 -4.81
CA GLU A 8 -18.34 5.39 -5.72
C GLU A 8 -17.22 5.85 -6.66
N ARG A 9 -15.98 5.98 -6.18
CA ARG A 9 -14.81 6.32 -6.99
C ARG A 9 -14.59 5.32 -8.12
N TRP A 10 -14.59 4.03 -7.80
CA TRP A 10 -14.47 2.98 -8.80
C TRP A 10 -15.61 2.99 -9.80
N ARG A 11 -16.87 3.11 -9.35
CA ARG A 11 -18.04 3.16 -10.22
C ARG A 11 -18.01 4.33 -11.19
N LYS A 12 -17.48 5.49 -10.77
CA LYS A 12 -17.37 6.71 -11.60
C LYS A 12 -16.11 6.76 -12.46
N GLY A 13 -15.19 5.80 -12.34
CA GLY A 13 -13.89 5.85 -13.01
C GLY A 13 -12.98 6.96 -12.49
N GLU A 14 -13.25 7.50 -11.28
CA GLU A 14 -12.45 8.56 -10.66
C GLU A 14 -11.21 7.98 -9.97
N ILE A 15 -10.44 7.17 -10.71
CA ILE A 15 -9.29 6.38 -10.25
C ILE A 15 -7.94 7.08 -10.46
N GLY A 16 -7.89 8.39 -10.29
CA GLY A 16 -6.66 9.16 -10.47
C GLY A 16 -5.49 8.81 -9.55
N PHE A 17 -5.69 7.92 -8.62
CA PHE A 17 -4.67 7.28 -7.79
C PHE A 17 -4.04 6.04 -8.43
N HIS A 18 -4.66 5.49 -9.46
CA HIS A 18 -4.10 4.37 -10.23
C HIS A 18 -2.92 4.86 -11.08
N MET A 19 -1.75 4.25 -10.88
CA MET A 19 -0.54 4.62 -11.59
C MET A 19 -0.35 3.74 -12.83
N PRO A 20 0.15 4.31 -13.95
CA PRO A 20 0.31 3.57 -15.21
C PRO A 20 1.55 2.65 -15.23
N ARG A 21 2.31 2.61 -14.16
CA ARG A 21 3.52 1.79 -13.99
C ARG A 21 3.69 1.34 -12.54
N PRO A 22 4.42 0.24 -12.28
CA PRO A 22 4.83 -0.14 -10.94
C PRO A 22 5.66 0.97 -10.29
N HIS A 23 5.64 1.05 -8.97
CA HIS A 23 6.37 2.05 -8.22
C HIS A 23 7.88 1.73 -8.18
N ALA A 24 8.74 2.75 -8.39
CA ALA A 24 10.19 2.61 -8.41
C ALA A 24 10.77 1.99 -7.12
N ALA A 25 10.13 2.19 -5.98
CA ALA A 25 10.55 1.59 -4.72
C ALA A 25 10.67 0.06 -4.74
N LEU A 26 9.95 -0.63 -5.63
CA LEU A 26 10.10 -2.08 -5.83
C LEU A 26 11.45 -2.43 -6.48
N ASP A 27 11.97 -1.57 -7.33
CA ASP A 27 13.28 -1.77 -7.95
C ASP A 27 14.40 -1.29 -7.03
N ASP A 28 14.21 -0.15 -6.34
CA ASP A 28 15.25 0.52 -5.58
C ASP A 28 15.44 -0.05 -4.16
N HIS A 29 14.37 -0.57 -3.55
CA HIS A 29 14.40 -0.91 -2.11
C HIS A 29 13.95 -2.34 -1.78
N TRP A 30 13.15 -3.02 -2.65
CA TRP A 30 12.59 -4.33 -2.32
C TRP A 30 13.66 -5.38 -2.00
N HIS A 31 14.77 -5.36 -2.72
CA HIS A 31 15.90 -6.28 -2.49
C HIS A 31 16.47 -6.18 -1.07
N LYS A 32 16.32 -5.05 -0.40
CA LYS A 32 16.80 -4.83 0.99
C LYS A 32 16.04 -5.65 2.03
N LEU A 33 14.85 -6.17 1.68
CA LEU A 33 14.10 -7.09 2.53
C LEU A 33 14.72 -8.49 2.56
N ALA A 34 15.62 -8.82 1.60
CA ALA A 34 16.33 -10.09 1.50
C ALA A 34 15.41 -11.32 1.63
N LEU A 35 14.26 -11.29 0.96
CA LEU A 35 13.25 -12.34 1.03
C LEU A 35 13.69 -13.58 0.24
N PRO A 36 13.42 -14.80 0.74
CA PRO A 36 13.58 -16.02 -0.05
C PRO A 36 12.72 -15.99 -1.32
N ALA A 37 13.20 -16.65 -2.39
CA ALA A 37 12.39 -16.82 -3.60
C ALA A 37 11.08 -17.57 -3.27
N GLY A 38 9.99 -17.20 -3.95
CA GLY A 38 8.68 -17.78 -3.71
C GLY A 38 7.98 -17.28 -2.44
N SER A 39 8.59 -16.35 -1.69
CA SER A 39 7.96 -15.76 -0.50
C SER A 39 6.59 -15.21 -0.83
N ARG A 40 5.62 -15.41 0.10
CA ARG A 40 4.30 -14.82 -0.02
C ARG A 40 4.32 -13.36 0.43
N VAL A 41 3.81 -12.48 -0.43
CA VAL A 41 3.76 -11.03 -0.22
C VAL A 41 2.30 -10.59 -0.18
N PHE A 42 1.95 -9.80 0.82
CA PHE A 42 0.63 -9.21 0.96
C PHE A 42 0.62 -7.75 0.48
N VAL A 43 -0.45 -7.36 -0.23
CA VAL A 43 -0.69 -5.99 -0.68
C VAL A 43 -2.07 -5.55 -0.19
N PRO A 44 -2.15 -4.70 0.85
CA PRO A 44 -3.41 -4.19 1.37
C PRO A 44 -3.99 -3.10 0.45
N LEU A 45 -5.34 -2.99 0.38
CA LEU A 45 -6.07 -1.96 -0.38
C LEU A 45 -5.54 -1.82 -1.81
N ALA A 46 -5.34 -2.96 -2.47
CA ALA A 46 -4.48 -3.09 -3.65
C ALA A 46 -5.00 -2.37 -4.90
N GLY A 47 -6.30 -2.03 -4.96
CA GLY A 47 -6.90 -1.54 -6.19
C GLY A 47 -6.69 -2.53 -7.34
N LYS A 48 -6.31 -2.01 -8.50
CA LYS A 48 -5.79 -2.77 -9.64
C LYS A 48 -4.33 -2.43 -9.93
N SER A 49 -3.52 -2.27 -8.87
CA SER A 49 -2.14 -1.79 -8.97
C SER A 49 -1.26 -2.72 -9.80
N LEU A 50 -0.45 -2.13 -10.68
CA LEU A 50 0.59 -2.84 -11.42
C LEU A 50 1.75 -3.31 -10.54
N ASP A 51 1.83 -2.84 -9.29
CA ASP A 51 2.78 -3.34 -8.29
C ASP A 51 2.59 -4.84 -8.02
N LEU A 52 1.34 -5.35 -8.10
CA LEU A 52 1.04 -6.78 -8.00
C LEU A 52 1.79 -7.60 -9.06
N LEU A 53 1.77 -7.12 -10.31
CA LEU A 53 2.49 -7.76 -11.41
C LEU A 53 4.00 -7.72 -11.22
N ARG A 54 4.53 -6.57 -10.73
CA ARG A 54 5.96 -6.41 -10.50
C ARG A 54 6.44 -7.34 -9.39
N LEU A 55 5.70 -7.46 -8.29
CA LEU A 55 6.00 -8.40 -7.21
C LEU A 55 5.99 -9.87 -7.69
N ALA A 56 5.00 -10.24 -8.50
CA ALA A 56 4.95 -11.57 -9.09
C ALA A 56 6.14 -11.82 -10.05
N ALA A 57 6.52 -10.81 -10.86
CA ALA A 57 7.70 -10.88 -11.73
C ALA A 57 9.03 -10.96 -10.95
N LEU A 58 9.08 -10.49 -9.71
CA LEU A 58 10.19 -10.68 -8.78
C LEU A 58 10.22 -12.10 -8.16
N GLY A 59 9.29 -12.97 -8.54
CA GLY A 59 9.25 -14.37 -8.12
C GLY A 59 8.47 -14.62 -6.82
N HIS A 60 7.61 -13.71 -6.41
CA HIS A 60 6.79 -13.84 -5.20
C HIS A 60 5.37 -14.37 -5.48
N ALA A 61 4.81 -15.10 -4.52
CA ALA A 61 3.38 -15.39 -4.47
C ALA A 61 2.65 -14.18 -3.86
N VAL A 62 1.86 -13.47 -4.65
CA VAL A 62 1.23 -12.21 -4.23
C VAL A 62 -0.21 -12.43 -3.81
N VAL A 63 -0.60 -11.91 -2.65
CA VAL A 63 -1.99 -11.84 -2.19
C VAL A 63 -2.37 -10.38 -2.01
N GLY A 64 -3.39 -9.93 -2.72
CA GLY A 64 -3.97 -8.60 -2.57
C GLY A 64 -5.36 -8.66 -1.97
N ILE A 65 -5.73 -7.61 -1.23
CA ILE A 65 -7.11 -7.38 -0.81
C ILE A 65 -7.58 -6.02 -1.33
N GLU A 66 -8.77 -5.99 -1.94
CA GLU A 66 -9.39 -4.78 -2.45
C GLU A 66 -10.88 -4.79 -2.15
N LEU A 67 -11.39 -3.67 -1.67
CA LEU A 67 -12.79 -3.53 -1.28
C LEU A 67 -13.74 -3.52 -2.50
N SER A 68 -13.29 -2.95 -3.61
CA SER A 68 -14.09 -2.78 -4.83
C SER A 68 -14.04 -4.00 -5.73
N ALA A 69 -15.18 -4.66 -5.92
CA ALA A 69 -15.30 -5.74 -6.90
C ALA A 69 -15.01 -5.27 -8.33
N ILE A 70 -15.28 -3.99 -8.66
CA ILE A 70 -14.96 -3.41 -9.96
C ILE A 70 -13.44 -3.43 -10.19
N ALA A 71 -12.65 -2.99 -9.20
CA ALA A 71 -11.20 -2.99 -9.32
C ALA A 71 -10.63 -4.40 -9.54
N VAL A 72 -11.13 -5.38 -8.80
CA VAL A 72 -10.71 -6.79 -8.92
C VAL A 72 -11.05 -7.36 -10.30
N GLN A 73 -12.27 -7.08 -10.79
CA GLN A 73 -12.71 -7.51 -12.12
C GLN A 73 -11.91 -6.85 -13.24
N GLU A 74 -11.67 -5.54 -13.14
CA GLU A 74 -10.85 -4.80 -14.12
C GLU A 74 -9.41 -5.34 -14.14
N PHE A 75 -8.79 -5.59 -12.98
CA PHE A 75 -7.45 -6.19 -12.92
C PHE A 75 -7.40 -7.53 -13.64
N ALA A 76 -8.36 -8.41 -13.38
CA ALA A 76 -8.43 -9.73 -14.02
C ALA A 76 -8.65 -9.63 -15.53
N ALA A 77 -9.47 -8.69 -15.99
CA ALA A 77 -9.75 -8.48 -17.40
C ALA A 77 -8.56 -7.86 -18.15
N GLU A 78 -7.84 -6.92 -17.51
CA GLU A 78 -6.66 -6.26 -18.09
C GLU A 78 -5.43 -7.19 -18.12
N HIS A 79 -5.37 -8.17 -17.18
CA HIS A 79 -4.21 -9.05 -17.01
C HIS A 79 -4.59 -10.54 -16.98
N PRO A 80 -5.25 -11.09 -18.02
CA PRO A 80 -5.76 -12.47 -18.01
C PRO A 80 -4.65 -13.53 -17.95
N ALA A 81 -3.42 -13.16 -18.32
CA ALA A 81 -2.26 -14.06 -18.24
C ALA A 81 -1.45 -13.91 -16.92
N ALA A 82 -1.88 -13.04 -16.00
CA ALA A 82 -1.18 -12.88 -14.75
C ALA A 82 -1.25 -14.17 -13.92
N SER A 83 -0.11 -14.61 -13.42
CA SER A 83 0.02 -15.80 -12.58
C SER A 83 0.72 -15.46 -11.27
N GLY A 84 0.50 -16.27 -10.25
CA GLY A 84 1.10 -16.04 -8.93
C GLY A 84 0.47 -14.90 -8.14
N ILE A 85 -0.69 -14.37 -8.57
CA ILE A 85 -1.42 -13.28 -7.94
C ILE A 85 -2.82 -13.76 -7.55
N ASP A 86 -3.14 -13.61 -6.27
CA ASP A 86 -4.46 -13.88 -5.68
C ASP A 86 -5.03 -12.53 -5.19
N LEU A 87 -5.69 -11.79 -6.09
CA LEU A 87 -6.34 -10.53 -5.74
C LEU A 87 -7.79 -10.80 -5.32
N ARG A 88 -8.08 -10.57 -4.05
CA ARG A 88 -9.36 -10.87 -3.40
C ARG A 88 -10.21 -9.62 -3.23
N CYS A 89 -11.51 -9.76 -3.45
CA CYS A 89 -12.49 -8.74 -3.08
C CYS A 89 -12.92 -8.93 -1.62
N GLY A 90 -12.77 -7.88 -0.79
CA GLY A 90 -13.18 -7.91 0.61
C GLY A 90 -12.69 -6.72 1.42
N ASP A 91 -13.16 -6.62 2.65
CA ASP A 91 -12.72 -5.58 3.58
C ASP A 91 -11.42 -6.03 4.29
N PHE A 92 -10.40 -5.19 4.23
CA PHE A 92 -9.13 -5.39 4.92
C PHE A 92 -9.33 -5.62 6.43
N PHE A 93 -10.25 -4.90 7.05
CA PHE A 93 -10.48 -5.00 8.50
C PHE A 93 -11.14 -6.30 8.93
N GLU A 94 -11.78 -7.03 8.01
CA GLU A 94 -12.39 -8.33 8.25
C GLU A 94 -11.41 -9.52 8.02
N LEU A 95 -10.19 -9.25 7.52
CA LEU A 95 -9.20 -10.30 7.30
C LEU A 95 -8.76 -10.94 8.62
N SER A 96 -8.51 -12.25 8.56
CA SER A 96 -7.81 -12.98 9.62
C SER A 96 -6.43 -13.42 9.17
N ALA A 97 -5.49 -13.58 10.09
CA ALA A 97 -4.17 -14.10 9.79
C ALA A 97 -4.24 -15.49 9.11
N ALA A 98 -5.18 -16.32 9.52
CA ALA A 98 -5.41 -17.64 8.91
C ALA A 98 -5.81 -17.56 7.43
N ALA A 99 -6.55 -16.52 7.03
CA ALA A 99 -6.97 -16.34 5.64
C ALA A 99 -5.81 -15.95 4.71
N LEU A 100 -4.79 -15.29 5.24
CA LEU A 100 -3.62 -14.88 4.44
C LEU A 100 -2.57 -15.98 4.29
N ALA A 101 -2.57 -17.01 5.17
CA ALA A 101 -1.46 -17.95 5.39
C ALA A 101 -0.14 -17.19 5.74
N PRO A 102 0.97 -17.85 6.13
CA PRO A 102 2.16 -17.11 6.52
C PRO A 102 2.64 -16.20 5.40
N ILE A 103 2.59 -14.88 5.64
CA ILE A 103 3.18 -13.87 4.76
C ILE A 103 4.60 -13.55 5.23
N ALA A 104 5.52 -13.44 4.30
CA ALA A 104 6.91 -13.06 4.60
C ALA A 104 7.10 -11.54 4.54
N ALA A 105 6.32 -10.88 3.69
CA ALA A 105 6.38 -9.44 3.56
C ALA A 105 5.04 -8.80 3.18
N VAL A 106 4.99 -7.48 3.37
CA VAL A 106 3.91 -6.59 2.95
C VAL A 106 4.49 -5.49 2.05
N PHE A 107 3.77 -5.15 0.99
CA PHE A 107 4.01 -3.95 0.23
C PHE A 107 2.86 -2.97 0.47
N ASP A 108 3.08 -2.00 1.36
CA ASP A 108 2.11 -0.99 1.75
C ASP A 108 2.38 0.31 0.99
N ARG A 109 1.79 0.42 -0.17
CA ARG A 109 1.82 1.62 -0.98
C ARG A 109 0.39 2.06 -1.28
N ALA A 110 0.12 3.34 -1.07
CA ALA A 110 -1.20 3.96 -1.24
C ALA A 110 -2.31 3.42 -0.31
N ALA A 111 -2.01 2.51 0.64
CA ALA A 111 -2.98 2.01 1.60
C ALA A 111 -3.05 2.90 2.86
N LEU A 112 -1.97 3.02 3.64
CA LEU A 112 -1.97 3.88 4.84
C LEU A 112 -2.37 5.33 4.52
N VAL A 113 -1.84 5.90 3.45
CA VAL A 113 -2.11 7.28 3.01
C VAL A 113 -3.54 7.49 2.47
N ALA A 114 -4.23 6.42 2.08
CA ALA A 114 -5.65 6.48 1.69
C ALA A 114 -6.58 6.66 2.89
N LEU A 115 -6.13 6.31 4.09
CA LEU A 115 -6.94 6.32 5.30
C LEU A 115 -6.87 7.68 6.02
N PRO A 116 -8.01 8.22 6.47
CA PRO A 116 -8.00 9.41 7.33
C PRO A 116 -7.30 9.10 8.66
N PRO A 117 -6.69 10.09 9.33
CA PRO A 117 -5.93 9.90 10.57
C PRO A 117 -6.64 9.04 11.63
N ALA A 118 -7.95 9.22 11.79
CA ALA A 118 -8.74 8.48 12.77
C ALA A 118 -8.79 6.95 12.56
N MET A 119 -8.48 6.45 11.36
CA MET A 119 -8.50 5.02 11.04
C MET A 119 -7.11 4.36 11.10
N ARG A 120 -6.04 5.14 11.11
CA ARG A 120 -4.67 4.61 10.93
C ARG A 120 -4.19 3.77 12.10
N ALA A 121 -4.58 4.13 13.34
CA ALA A 121 -4.25 3.31 14.50
C ALA A 121 -4.90 1.91 14.41
N ALA A 122 -6.16 1.83 13.99
CA ALA A 122 -6.84 0.55 13.76
C ALA A 122 -6.20 -0.23 12.60
N TYR A 123 -5.78 0.47 11.53
CA TYR A 123 -5.06 -0.14 10.41
C TYR A 123 -3.73 -0.74 10.85
N ALA A 124 -2.89 0.01 11.56
CA ALA A 124 -1.60 -0.47 12.05
C ALA A 124 -1.75 -1.64 13.04
N ALA A 125 -2.77 -1.60 13.91
CA ALA A 125 -3.08 -2.71 14.81
C ALA A 125 -3.51 -3.96 14.04
N LYS A 126 -4.35 -3.81 13.01
CA LYS A 126 -4.77 -4.92 12.15
C LYS A 126 -3.58 -5.49 11.37
N MET A 127 -2.70 -4.66 10.82
CA MET A 127 -1.46 -5.13 10.18
C MET A 127 -0.63 -5.97 11.14
N ALA A 128 -0.40 -5.49 12.37
CA ALA A 128 0.36 -6.23 13.38
C ALA A 128 -0.31 -7.56 13.81
N GLU A 129 -1.64 -7.68 13.70
CA GLU A 129 -2.38 -8.95 13.89
C GLU A 129 -2.13 -9.94 12.75
N LEU A 130 -2.06 -9.44 11.52
CA LEU A 130 -1.89 -10.26 10.31
C LEU A 130 -0.44 -10.74 10.12
N GLU A 131 0.53 -10.00 10.67
CA GLU A 131 1.96 -10.25 10.52
C GLU A 131 2.50 -11.15 11.62
N ALA A 132 3.17 -12.23 11.23
CA ALA A 132 3.97 -13.03 12.16
C ALA A 132 5.28 -12.28 12.53
N PRO A 133 5.90 -12.59 13.70
CA PRO A 133 7.23 -12.08 14.03
C PRO A 133 8.23 -12.31 12.89
N GLY A 134 8.97 -11.26 12.55
CA GLY A 134 9.94 -11.28 11.44
C GLY A 134 9.39 -10.88 10.07
N THR A 135 8.06 -10.80 9.88
CA THR A 135 7.47 -10.22 8.65
C THR A 135 8.03 -8.83 8.40
N GLN A 136 8.33 -8.53 7.15
CA GLN A 136 8.88 -7.23 6.75
C GLN A 136 7.89 -6.47 5.88
N THR A 137 7.70 -5.19 6.17
CA THR A 137 6.85 -4.31 5.39
C THR A 137 7.69 -3.25 4.69
N LEU A 138 7.57 -3.12 3.38
CA LEU A 138 8.00 -1.95 2.64
C LEU A 138 6.82 -0.97 2.63
N LEU A 139 6.91 0.07 3.45
CA LEU A 139 5.89 1.09 3.61
C LEU A 139 6.29 2.36 2.85
N LEU A 140 5.37 2.87 2.03
CA LEU A 140 5.50 4.18 1.40
C LEU A 140 4.50 5.15 2.00
N THR A 141 5.00 6.32 2.43
CA THR A 141 4.17 7.41 2.93
C THR A 141 4.34 8.65 2.07
N MET A 142 3.40 9.58 2.19
CA MET A 142 3.43 10.87 1.51
C MET A 142 3.59 12.00 2.52
N GLU A 143 4.53 12.89 2.27
CA GLU A 143 4.84 14.05 3.10
C GLU A 143 4.56 15.33 2.31
N TYR A 144 3.55 16.07 2.75
CA TYR A 144 3.17 17.37 2.22
C TYR A 144 2.42 18.17 3.28
N ALA A 145 2.24 19.47 3.08
CA ALA A 145 1.48 20.30 4.01
C ALA A 145 -0.01 19.97 3.95
N GLN A 146 -0.52 19.22 4.95
CA GLN A 146 -1.90 18.66 4.93
C GLN A 146 -3.00 19.74 4.77
N HIS A 147 -2.73 20.99 5.14
CA HIS A 147 -3.70 22.08 4.98
C HIS A 147 -3.89 22.49 3.51
N GLU A 148 -2.95 22.17 2.61
CA GLU A 148 -3.06 22.44 1.17
C GLU A 148 -4.06 21.51 0.47
N MET A 149 -4.25 20.29 1.00
CA MET A 149 -5.18 19.33 0.41
C MET A 149 -5.81 18.42 1.46
N ARG A 150 -7.14 18.25 1.40
CA ARG A 150 -7.89 17.44 2.38
C ARG A 150 -7.64 15.93 2.32
N GLY A 151 -7.01 15.45 1.24
CA GLY A 151 -6.89 14.00 0.97
C GLY A 151 -8.19 13.37 0.44
N PRO A 152 -8.21 12.05 0.16
CA PRO A 152 -7.01 11.23 -0.01
C PRO A 152 -6.22 11.62 -1.28
N PRO A 153 -4.90 11.27 -1.35
CA PRO A 153 -4.11 10.73 -0.28
C PRO A 153 -3.90 11.74 0.86
N HIS A 154 -3.69 11.26 2.08
CA HIS A 154 -3.39 12.11 3.23
C HIS A 154 -1.88 12.09 3.53
N ALA A 155 -1.35 13.19 4.06
CA ALA A 155 0.01 13.22 4.55
C ALA A 155 0.16 12.26 5.75
N VAL A 156 1.28 11.52 5.79
CA VAL A 156 1.73 10.68 6.91
C VAL A 156 3.18 11.03 7.17
N LEU A 157 3.43 11.78 8.24
CA LEU A 157 4.74 12.29 8.58
C LEU A 157 5.56 11.25 9.36
N PRO A 158 6.91 11.39 9.42
CA PRO A 158 7.78 10.45 10.12
C PRO A 158 7.38 10.19 11.59
N ASP A 159 7.00 11.22 12.32
CA ASP A 159 6.56 11.09 13.72
C ASP A 159 5.29 10.24 13.84
N GLU A 160 4.38 10.32 12.87
CA GLU A 160 3.19 9.49 12.84
C GLU A 160 3.54 8.02 12.54
N VAL A 161 4.50 7.75 11.64
CA VAL A 161 5.00 6.39 11.41
C VAL A 161 5.59 5.81 12.69
N GLN A 162 6.37 6.59 13.45
CA GLN A 162 6.89 6.17 14.74
C GLN A 162 5.76 5.88 15.74
N ALA A 163 4.78 6.77 15.84
CA ALA A 163 3.64 6.59 16.74
C ALA A 163 2.81 5.34 16.44
N LEU A 164 2.62 5.02 15.15
CA LEU A 164 1.81 3.89 14.72
C LEU A 164 2.52 2.53 14.89
N TYR A 165 3.83 2.48 14.63
CA TYR A 165 4.51 1.20 14.43
C TYR A 165 5.62 0.90 15.45
N ALA A 166 6.18 1.87 16.19
CA ALA A 166 7.34 1.64 17.05
C ALA A 166 7.11 0.61 18.18
N ALA A 167 5.87 0.48 18.65
CA ALA A 167 5.54 -0.52 19.68
C ALA A 167 5.62 -1.97 19.17
N THR A 168 5.38 -2.18 17.89
CA THR A 168 5.22 -3.52 17.28
C THR A 168 6.29 -3.86 16.24
N HIS A 169 7.02 -2.87 15.73
CA HIS A 169 8.01 -3.04 14.67
C HIS A 169 9.33 -2.34 14.98
N HIS A 170 10.40 -2.86 14.39
CA HIS A 170 11.60 -2.07 14.16
C HIS A 170 11.41 -1.25 12.89
N ILE A 171 11.71 0.04 12.93
CA ILE A 171 11.49 1.00 11.84
C ILE A 171 12.85 1.46 11.32
N GLU A 172 13.05 1.37 10.02
CA GLU A 172 14.22 1.89 9.31
C GLU A 172 13.74 2.71 8.11
N GLU A 173 14.15 3.97 8.03
CA GLU A 173 13.95 4.78 6.84
C GLU A 173 15.01 4.41 5.80
N LEU A 174 14.57 4.04 4.59
CA LEU A 174 15.43 3.61 3.50
C LEU A 174 15.75 4.74 2.52
N GLY A 175 15.02 5.85 2.60
CA GLY A 175 15.14 7.01 1.71
C GLY A 175 13.77 7.56 1.29
N GLY A 176 13.75 8.27 0.16
CA GLY A 176 12.52 8.85 -0.35
C GLY A 176 12.71 9.49 -1.73
N TYR A 177 11.63 10.02 -2.27
CA TYR A 177 11.55 10.64 -3.59
C TYR A 177 10.96 12.04 -3.50
N HIS A 178 11.45 12.98 -4.33
CA HIS A 178 10.71 14.18 -4.64
C HIS A 178 9.67 13.81 -5.68
N ALA A 179 8.39 13.84 -5.30
CA ALA A 179 7.35 13.13 -6.04
C ALA A 179 6.31 14.04 -6.71
N LEU A 180 6.35 15.37 -6.51
CA LEU A 180 5.27 16.25 -6.98
C LEU A 180 5.05 16.17 -8.50
N GLU A 181 6.12 15.98 -9.28
CA GLU A 181 6.04 15.84 -10.74
C GLU A 181 5.32 14.55 -11.18
N ASP A 182 5.42 13.48 -10.38
CA ASP A 182 4.71 12.21 -10.63
C ASP A 182 3.23 12.28 -10.24
N PHE A 183 2.82 13.31 -9.49
CA PHE A 183 1.45 13.51 -9.00
C PHE A 183 0.83 14.86 -9.47
N PRO A 184 0.69 15.10 -10.79
CA PRO A 184 0.22 16.38 -11.32
C PRO A 184 -1.18 16.76 -10.82
N ARG A 185 -2.01 15.78 -10.44
CA ARG A 185 -3.33 16.05 -9.85
C ARG A 185 -3.24 16.63 -8.44
N MET A 186 -2.21 16.29 -7.67
CA MET A 186 -1.98 16.91 -6.35
C MET A 186 -1.49 18.34 -6.52
N ALA A 187 -0.56 18.59 -7.45
CA ALA A 187 -0.13 19.94 -7.80
C ALA A 187 -1.32 20.81 -8.26
N ALA A 188 -2.19 20.29 -9.13
CA ALA A 188 -3.41 20.98 -9.58
C ALA A 188 -4.42 21.27 -8.44
N ARG A 189 -4.35 20.53 -7.33
CA ARG A 189 -5.17 20.76 -6.13
C ARG A 189 -4.51 21.69 -5.11
N GLY A 190 -3.34 22.24 -5.43
CA GLY A 190 -2.66 23.25 -4.63
C GLY A 190 -1.51 22.74 -3.75
N VAL A 191 -1.12 21.46 -3.87
CA VAL A 191 0.06 20.95 -3.15
C VAL A 191 1.30 21.57 -3.73
N SER A 192 2.09 22.25 -2.91
CA SER A 192 3.28 23.02 -3.32
C SER A 192 4.56 22.18 -3.31
N ALA A 193 4.62 21.17 -2.45
CA ALA A 193 5.73 20.22 -2.35
C ALA A 193 5.22 18.86 -1.89
N LEU A 194 5.76 17.79 -2.46
CA LEU A 194 5.45 16.41 -2.11
C LEU A 194 6.74 15.58 -2.08
N ALA A 195 6.95 14.89 -0.98
CA ALA A 195 7.94 13.82 -0.91
C ALA A 195 7.24 12.49 -0.59
N GLU A 196 7.73 11.41 -1.16
CA GLU A 196 7.43 10.07 -0.68
C GLU A 196 8.58 9.60 0.21
N ARG A 197 8.27 8.98 1.33
CA ARG A 197 9.23 8.32 2.22
C ARG A 197 9.06 6.82 2.15
N VAL A 198 10.18 6.11 2.17
CA VAL A 198 10.23 4.66 2.11
C VAL A 198 10.80 4.11 3.41
N TYR A 199 10.04 3.23 4.05
CA TYR A 199 10.44 2.60 5.30
C TYR A 199 10.47 1.09 5.15
N ARG A 200 11.44 0.46 5.82
CA ARG A 200 11.38 -0.95 6.16
C ARG A 200 10.88 -1.08 7.59
N LEU A 201 9.75 -1.74 7.77
CA LEU A 201 9.24 -2.13 9.07
C LEU A 201 9.50 -3.64 9.24
N ARG A 202 9.99 -4.06 10.40
CA ARG A 202 10.15 -5.48 10.71
C ARG A 202 9.39 -5.81 11.99
N ARG A 203 8.43 -6.73 11.88
CA ARG A 203 7.59 -7.19 13.00
C ARG A 203 8.48 -7.81 14.09
N ARG A 204 8.28 -7.37 15.32
CA ARG A 204 9.00 -7.86 16.52
C ARG A 204 8.58 -9.26 16.91
#